data_327da15b4049a9eb7e529d06f979ebca
#
_entry.id   327da15b4049a9eb7e529d06f979ebca
#
_cell.length_a   1.000
_cell.length_b   1.000
_cell.length_c   1.000
_cell.angle_alpha   90.00
_cell.angle_beta   90.00
_cell.angle_gamma   90.00
#
_symmetry.space_group_name_H-M   'P 1'
#
loop_
_entity.id
_entity.type
_entity.pdbx_description
1 polymer ?
#
loop_
_entity_poly.entity_id
_entity_poly.type
_entity_poly.pdbx_seq_one_letter_code
_entity_poly.pdbx_strand_id
1 'polypeptide(L)' 'MSDQDVIQAYEEVLNQIYRAFASAFIGARGDKTTEAEVESHFLRSVARARHVRDRALALLGGKPVAGQKVAAND' A
#
# COMPACT_ATOMS: atom_id res chain seq x y z
N MET A 1 2.10 -14.10 14.60
CA MET A 1 2.01 -13.69 13.18
C MET A 1 3.37 -13.87 12.51
N SER A 2 3.38 -14.49 11.36
CA SER A 2 4.61 -14.74 10.62
C SER A 2 4.76 -13.75 9.47
N ASP A 3 5.97 -13.70 8.89
CA ASP A 3 6.20 -12.89 7.70
C ASP A 3 5.25 -13.29 6.58
N GLN A 4 4.96 -14.58 6.45
CA GLN A 4 4.07 -15.08 5.42
C GLN A 4 2.65 -14.55 5.61
N ASP A 5 2.19 -14.44 6.87
CA ASP A 5 0.88 -13.88 7.15
C ASP A 5 0.80 -12.42 6.69
N VAL A 6 1.87 -11.66 6.91
CA VAL A 6 1.92 -10.27 6.46
C VAL A 6 1.85 -10.18 4.94
N ILE A 7 2.61 -11.06 4.26
CA ILE A 7 2.64 -11.05 2.80
C ILE A 7 1.28 -11.41 2.23
N GLN A 8 0.60 -12.41 2.80
CA GLN A 8 -0.73 -12.80 2.34
C GLN A 8 -1.73 -11.67 2.56
N ALA A 9 -1.69 -11.02 3.73
CA ALA A 9 -2.58 -9.90 4.01
C ALA A 9 -2.30 -8.73 3.06
N TYR A 10 -1.04 -8.49 2.74
CA TYR A 10 -0.67 -7.46 1.79
C TYR A 10 -1.27 -7.75 0.41
N GLU A 11 -1.21 -8.99 -0.04
CA GLU A 11 -1.79 -9.37 -1.33
C GLU A 11 -3.29 -9.13 -1.36
N GLU A 12 -3.98 -9.40 -0.25
CA GLU A 12 -5.41 -9.12 -0.16
C GLU A 12 -5.69 -7.64 -0.24
N VAL A 13 -4.85 -6.82 0.40
CA VAL A 13 -4.99 -5.36 0.32
C VAL A 13 -4.81 -4.89 -1.12
N LEU A 14 -3.81 -5.44 -1.83
CA LEU A 14 -3.61 -5.11 -3.24
C LEU A 14 -4.85 -5.46 -4.08
N ASN A 15 -5.47 -6.60 -3.81
CA ASN A 15 -6.68 -6.98 -4.52
C ASN A 15 -7.80 -5.97 -4.28
N GLN A 16 -7.96 -5.51 -3.05
CA GLN A 16 -8.97 -4.50 -2.73
C GLN A 16 -8.67 -3.18 -3.42
N ILE A 17 -7.40 -2.78 -3.43
CA ILE A 17 -6.96 -1.55 -4.11
C ILE A 17 -7.26 -1.64 -5.60
N TYR A 18 -6.94 -2.78 -6.21
CA TYR A 18 -7.22 -3.00 -7.62
C TYR A 18 -8.71 -2.90 -7.92
N ARG A 19 -9.55 -3.55 -7.12
CA ARG A 19 -11.00 -3.53 -7.33
C ARG A 19 -11.56 -2.12 -7.23
N ALA A 20 -11.10 -1.37 -6.25
CA ALA A 20 -11.53 0.01 -6.08
C ALA A 20 -11.07 0.87 -7.27
N PHE A 21 -9.83 0.67 -7.71
CA PHE A 21 -9.31 1.36 -8.89
C PHE A 21 -10.14 1.03 -10.13
N ALA A 22 -10.39 -0.26 -10.38
CA ALA A 22 -11.13 -0.68 -11.56
C ALA A 22 -12.54 -0.09 -11.58
N SER A 23 -13.22 -0.13 -10.44
CA SER A 23 -14.56 0.42 -10.34
C SER A 23 -14.57 1.92 -10.58
N ALA A 24 -13.64 2.65 -9.98
CA ALA A 24 -13.55 4.09 -10.13
C ALA A 24 -13.16 4.49 -11.55
N PHE A 25 -12.25 3.74 -12.16
CA PHE A 25 -11.81 4.02 -13.52
C PHE A 25 -12.94 3.81 -14.52
N ILE A 26 -13.67 2.71 -14.36
CA ILE A 26 -14.85 2.45 -15.21
C ILE A 26 -15.88 3.55 -14.99
N GLY A 27 -16.09 3.98 -13.74
CA GLY A 27 -17.05 5.02 -13.43
C GLY A 27 -16.67 6.39 -13.96
N ALA A 28 -15.41 6.60 -14.33
CA ALA A 28 -14.96 7.86 -14.93
C ALA A 28 -15.48 8.03 -16.36
N ARG A 29 -15.88 6.96 -17.01
CA ARG A 29 -16.51 6.97 -18.33
C ARG A 29 -15.70 7.73 -19.37
N GLY A 30 -14.39 7.58 -19.34
CA GLY A 30 -13.50 8.21 -20.30
C GLY A 30 -13.15 9.65 -20.02
N ASP A 31 -13.63 10.22 -18.91
CA ASP A 31 -13.26 11.56 -18.54
C ASP A 31 -11.79 11.62 -18.11
N LYS A 32 -10.96 12.31 -18.89
CA LYS A 32 -9.51 12.26 -18.70
C LYS A 32 -9.05 12.80 -17.35
N THR A 33 -9.69 13.86 -16.88
CA THR A 33 -9.33 14.44 -15.59
C THR A 33 -9.65 13.48 -14.46
N THR A 34 -10.83 12.86 -14.50
CA THR A 34 -11.23 11.89 -13.49
C THR A 34 -10.34 10.65 -13.54
N GLU A 35 -10.03 10.17 -14.75
CA GLU A 35 -9.12 9.02 -14.88
C GLU A 35 -7.76 9.32 -14.27
N ALA A 36 -7.22 10.50 -14.49
CA ALA A 36 -5.93 10.87 -13.94
C ALA A 36 -5.97 10.91 -12.41
N GLU A 37 -7.05 11.40 -11.83
CA GLU A 37 -7.21 11.41 -10.38
C GLU A 37 -7.29 10.01 -9.83
N VAL A 38 -8.03 9.13 -10.49
CA VAL A 38 -8.16 7.72 -10.08
C VAL A 38 -6.81 7.02 -10.15
N GLU A 39 -6.04 7.28 -11.21
CA GLU A 39 -4.71 6.69 -11.35
C GLU A 39 -3.76 7.17 -10.26
N SER A 40 -3.78 8.45 -9.95
CA SER A 40 -2.94 8.99 -8.88
C SER A 40 -3.31 8.37 -7.53
N HIS A 41 -4.60 8.24 -7.27
CA HIS A 41 -5.05 7.62 -6.02
C HIS A 41 -4.60 6.16 -5.93
N PHE A 42 -4.70 5.43 -7.04
CA PHE A 42 -4.23 4.05 -7.09
C PHE A 42 -2.76 3.95 -6.73
N LEU A 43 -1.93 4.78 -7.36
CA LEU A 43 -0.48 4.75 -7.11
C LEU A 43 -0.15 5.07 -5.66
N ARG A 44 -0.83 6.05 -5.07
CA ARG A 44 -0.62 6.39 -3.66
C ARG A 44 -1.05 5.26 -2.74
N SER A 45 -2.16 4.61 -3.08
CA SER A 45 -2.68 3.50 -2.27
C SER A 45 -1.71 2.33 -2.28
N VAL A 46 -1.15 2.00 -3.44
CA VAL A 46 -0.17 0.92 -3.55
C VAL A 46 1.10 1.27 -2.76
N ALA A 47 1.58 2.50 -2.90
CA ALA A 47 2.78 2.93 -2.18
C ALA A 47 2.57 2.84 -0.67
N ARG A 48 1.40 3.26 -0.19
CA ARG A 48 1.08 3.19 1.23
C ARG A 48 1.00 1.74 1.71
N ALA A 49 0.39 0.87 0.92
CA ALA A 49 0.30 -0.56 1.27
C ALA A 49 1.68 -1.19 1.38
N ARG A 50 2.59 -0.84 0.46
CA ARG A 50 3.97 -1.32 0.52
C ARG A 50 4.68 -0.85 1.79
N HIS A 51 4.47 0.40 2.16
CA HIS A 51 5.09 0.94 3.36
C HIS A 51 4.60 0.21 4.62
N VAL A 52 3.29 -0.02 4.71
CA VAL A 52 2.71 -0.76 5.83
C VAL A 52 3.29 -2.17 5.90
N ARG A 53 3.37 -2.85 4.75
CA ARG A 53 3.97 -4.19 4.68
C ARG A 53 5.40 -4.17 5.21
N ASP A 54 6.20 -3.22 4.74
CA ASP A 54 7.60 -3.15 5.10
C ASP A 54 7.77 -2.86 6.58
N ARG A 55 6.93 -1.99 7.13
CA ARG A 55 6.93 -1.70 8.56
C ARG A 55 6.60 -2.95 9.38
N ALA A 56 5.56 -3.68 8.96
CA ALA A 56 5.14 -4.88 9.68
C ALA A 56 6.25 -5.92 9.67
N LEU A 57 6.88 -6.14 8.52
CA LEU A 57 7.97 -7.10 8.42
C LEU A 57 9.15 -6.71 9.30
N ALA A 58 9.48 -5.43 9.32
CA ALA A 58 10.57 -4.94 10.17
C ALA A 58 10.26 -5.14 11.65
N LEU A 59 9.04 -4.87 12.06
CA LEU A 59 8.63 -5.03 13.45
C LEU A 59 8.67 -6.49 13.87
N LEU A 60 8.23 -7.40 13.00
CA LEU A 60 8.27 -8.83 13.29
C LEU A 60 9.71 -9.34 13.38
N GLY A 61 10.61 -8.74 12.62
CA GLY A 61 12.02 -9.08 12.67
C GLY A 61 12.78 -8.40 13.81
N GLY A 62 12.11 -7.52 14.55
CA GLY A 62 12.77 -6.78 15.64
C GLY A 62 13.72 -5.71 15.16
N LYS A 63 13.55 -5.24 13.92
CA LYS A 63 14.45 -4.24 13.33
C LYS A 63 13.75 -2.91 13.14
N PRO A 64 14.45 -1.79 13.36
CA PRO A 64 13.86 -0.50 13.04
C PRO A 64 13.71 -0.35 11.52
N VAL A 65 12.71 0.41 11.13
CA VAL A 65 12.52 0.71 9.71
C VAL A 65 13.49 1.81 9.33
N ALA A 66 14.09 1.68 8.15
CA ALA A 66 14.96 2.74 7.64
C ALA A 66 14.18 4.04 7.58
N GLY A 67 14.76 5.10 8.07
CA GLY A 67 14.11 6.39 8.14
C GLY A 67 13.39 6.66 9.43
N GLN A 68 13.24 5.65 10.30
CA GLN A 68 12.72 5.86 11.63
C GLN A 68 13.79 6.25 12.60
N LYS A 69 14.83 5.94 12.49
CA LYS A 69 15.90 6.19 13.32
C LYS A 69 15.70 6.06 14.77
N VAL A 70 15.79 6.13 14.93
CA VAL A 70 15.70 6.13 15.74
C VAL A 70 16.00 6.44 16.56
N ALA A 71 15.89 6.56 16.22
CA ALA A 71 16.11 6.80 16.70
C ALA A 71 16.32 6.76 17.37
N ALA A 72 16.49 6.81 17.28
CA ALA A 72 16.75 6.78 17.73
C ALA A 72 16.88 6.65 18.42
N ASN A 73 17.07 6.70 18.34
CA ASN A 73 17.22 6.62 18.92
C ASN A 73 17.28 6.43 19.47
N ASP A 74 17.42 6.42 19.46
CA ASP A 74 17.52 6.27 19.90
C ASP A 74 17.55 6.24 20.18
#